data_9d9f828382799655e06e94aca110445b
#
_entry.id   9d9f828382799655e06e94aca110445b
#
_cell.length_a   1.000
_cell.length_b   1.000
_cell.length_c   1.000
_cell.angle_alpha   90.00
_cell.angle_beta   90.00
_cell.angle_gamma   90.00
#
_symmetry.space_group_name_H-M   'P 1'
#
loop_
_entity.id
_entity.type
_entity.pdbx_description
1 polymer ?
#
loop_
_entity_poly.entity_id
_entity_poly.type
_entity_poly.pdbx_seq_one_letter_code
_entity_poly.pdbx_strand_id
1 'polypeptide(L)'
;MPDGSLLDGKKVLIVDDEPDVLEVLEELLPMCDIAKAATFGEAKQLLETRSFDLAILDIMGVNGYALLKIAREKNITAVMLTAHAFKPDSLARSFKEGAASYIPKEKMGEIEEFLIGILKAKTEGKSTWDPWEKKMPSSYFERKWGAAWQDTDKEFWKSFKESIRAKKAQAKKDQ
;
A
#
# COMPACT_ATOMS: atom_id res chain seq x y z
N MET A 1 -13.43 -19.26 1.05
CA MET A 1 -13.17 -18.37 2.19
C MET A 1 -13.70 -16.98 1.87
N PRO A 2 -14.55 -16.42 2.73
CA PRO A 2 -15.13 -15.10 2.44
C PRO A 2 -14.10 -14.00 2.18
N ASP A 3 -13.01 -13.98 2.96
CA ASP A 3 -11.97 -12.96 2.81
C ASP A 3 -11.16 -13.12 1.52
N GLY A 4 -10.90 -14.36 1.11
CA GLY A 4 -10.19 -14.64 -0.14
C GLY A 4 -10.95 -14.17 -1.35
N SER A 5 -12.30 -14.20 -1.30
CA SER A 5 -13.13 -13.78 -2.42
C SER A 5 -13.01 -12.28 -2.75
N LEU A 6 -12.54 -11.45 -1.81
CA LEU A 6 -12.35 -10.02 -2.05
C LEU A 6 -11.32 -9.74 -3.13
N LEU A 7 -10.34 -10.64 -3.30
CA LEU A 7 -9.30 -10.49 -4.33
C LEU A 7 -9.61 -11.21 -5.62
N ASP A 8 -10.61 -12.11 -5.63
CA ASP A 8 -10.91 -12.91 -6.81
C ASP A 8 -11.27 -12.03 -8.02
N GLY A 9 -10.49 -12.17 -9.09
CA GLY A 9 -10.71 -11.43 -10.34
C GLY A 9 -10.32 -9.96 -10.28
N LYS A 10 -9.76 -9.48 -9.18
CA LYS A 10 -9.32 -8.07 -9.08
C LYS A 10 -8.17 -7.82 -10.06
N LYS A 11 -8.24 -6.68 -10.73
CA LYS A 11 -7.21 -6.26 -11.68
C LYS A 11 -6.14 -5.51 -10.91
N VAL A 12 -4.92 -6.05 -10.90
CA VAL A 12 -3.81 -5.51 -10.10
C VAL A 12 -2.64 -5.19 -11.02
N LEU A 13 -2.18 -3.94 -10.96
CA LEU A 13 -0.94 -3.53 -11.61
C LEU A 13 0.20 -3.63 -10.62
N ILE A 14 1.26 -4.33 -11.00
CA ILE A 14 2.47 -4.46 -10.18
C ILE A 14 3.62 -3.77 -10.91
N VAL A 15 4.28 -2.83 -10.25
CA VAL A 15 5.37 -2.04 -10.84
C VAL A 15 6.61 -2.14 -9.97
N ASP A 16 7.68 -2.70 -10.53
CA ASP A 16 8.98 -2.85 -9.87
C ASP A 16 10.03 -3.09 -10.94
N ASP A 17 11.21 -2.48 -10.81
CA ASP A 17 12.29 -2.67 -11.77
C ASP A 17 13.07 -3.98 -11.56
N GLU A 18 12.78 -4.70 -10.48
CA GLU A 18 13.36 -6.02 -10.22
C GLU A 18 12.44 -7.12 -10.75
N PRO A 19 12.84 -7.87 -11.80
CA PRO A 19 11.98 -8.92 -12.36
C PRO A 19 11.57 -9.98 -11.37
N ASP A 20 12.44 -10.32 -10.42
CA ASP A 20 12.16 -11.33 -9.40
C ASP A 20 11.00 -10.92 -8.50
N VAL A 21 10.90 -9.62 -8.19
CA VAL A 21 9.81 -9.09 -7.36
C VAL A 21 8.48 -9.21 -8.11
N LEU A 22 8.46 -8.85 -9.39
CA LEU A 22 7.26 -8.98 -10.22
C LEU A 22 6.77 -10.41 -10.28
N GLU A 23 7.69 -11.35 -10.46
CA GLU A 23 7.37 -12.78 -10.54
C GLU A 23 6.82 -13.31 -9.22
N VAL A 24 7.48 -12.99 -8.11
CA VAL A 24 7.03 -13.43 -6.78
C VAL A 24 5.64 -12.90 -6.45
N LEU A 25 5.40 -11.61 -6.72
CA LEU A 25 4.08 -11.03 -6.45
C LEU A 25 2.98 -11.68 -7.30
N GLU A 26 3.27 -11.97 -8.55
CA GLU A 26 2.31 -12.67 -9.41
C GLU A 26 1.99 -14.05 -8.86
N GLU A 27 2.99 -14.78 -8.39
CA GLU A 27 2.81 -16.09 -7.78
C GLU A 27 2.01 -16.05 -6.48
N LEU A 28 2.17 -14.96 -5.70
CA LEU A 28 1.46 -14.78 -4.44
C LEU A 28 0.00 -14.37 -4.62
N LEU A 29 -0.37 -13.92 -5.82
CA LEU A 29 -1.72 -13.41 -6.12
C LEU A 29 -2.36 -14.17 -7.29
N PRO A 30 -2.44 -15.51 -7.23
CA PRO A 30 -2.96 -16.30 -8.36
C PRO A 30 -4.46 -16.06 -8.63
N MET A 31 -5.19 -15.52 -7.64
CA MET A 31 -6.61 -15.22 -7.78
C MET A 31 -6.88 -13.91 -8.51
N CYS A 32 -5.86 -13.08 -8.73
CA CYS A 32 -5.99 -11.76 -9.35
C CYS A 32 -5.64 -11.78 -10.83
N ASP A 33 -6.17 -10.80 -11.57
CA ASP A 33 -5.78 -10.53 -12.95
C ASP A 33 -4.61 -9.54 -12.90
N ILE A 34 -3.38 -10.03 -13.14
CA ILE A 34 -2.15 -9.28 -12.94
C ILE A 34 -1.62 -8.67 -14.24
N ALA A 35 -1.25 -7.40 -14.21
CA ALA A 35 -0.42 -6.75 -15.22
C ALA A 35 0.88 -6.31 -14.53
N LYS A 36 1.99 -6.45 -15.22
CA LYS A 36 3.33 -6.14 -14.70
C LYS A 36 3.99 -5.06 -15.52
N ALA A 37 4.72 -4.16 -14.86
CA ALA A 37 5.53 -3.14 -15.52
C ALA A 37 6.86 -3.02 -14.78
N ALA A 38 7.95 -2.91 -15.53
CA ALA A 38 9.30 -2.80 -14.98
C ALA A 38 9.84 -1.36 -15.05
N THR A 39 9.13 -0.46 -15.72
CA THR A 39 9.54 0.92 -15.90
C THR A 39 8.38 1.88 -15.66
N PHE A 40 8.70 3.13 -15.38
CA PHE A 40 7.69 4.19 -15.25
C PHE A 40 6.84 4.31 -16.53
N GLY A 41 7.50 4.32 -17.70
CA GLY A 41 6.80 4.47 -18.98
C GLY A 41 5.77 3.37 -19.24
N GLU A 42 6.15 2.12 -18.99
CA GLU A 42 5.25 0.97 -19.14
C GLU A 42 4.06 1.08 -18.18
N ALA A 43 4.34 1.41 -16.93
CA ALA A 43 3.31 1.55 -15.90
C ALA A 43 2.34 2.68 -16.23
N LYS A 44 2.86 3.83 -16.65
CA LYS A 44 2.04 4.98 -17.03
C LYS A 44 1.13 4.62 -18.20
N GLN A 45 1.65 3.94 -19.22
CA GLN A 45 0.87 3.51 -20.38
C GLN A 45 -0.27 2.59 -19.94
N LEU A 46 0.02 1.61 -19.08
CA LEU A 46 -1.00 0.69 -18.59
C LEU A 46 -2.08 1.43 -17.78
N LEU A 47 -1.68 2.35 -16.93
CA LEU A 47 -2.62 3.16 -16.15
C LEU A 47 -3.53 4.02 -17.03
N GLU A 48 -3.01 4.51 -18.15
CA GLU A 48 -3.76 5.36 -19.08
C GLU A 48 -4.71 4.57 -19.99
N THR A 49 -4.38 3.30 -20.29
CA THR A 49 -5.10 2.51 -21.29
C THR A 49 -5.96 1.39 -20.73
N ARG A 50 -5.77 1.02 -19.46
CA ARG A 50 -6.50 -0.08 -18.83
C ARG A 50 -7.03 0.35 -17.47
N SER A 51 -8.07 -0.34 -16.98
CA SER A 51 -8.59 -0.11 -15.63
C SER A 51 -8.00 -1.11 -14.66
N PHE A 52 -7.77 -0.65 -13.43
CA PHE A 52 -7.24 -1.47 -12.34
C PHE A 52 -8.00 -1.20 -11.05
N ASP A 53 -8.12 -2.22 -10.22
CA ASP A 53 -8.68 -2.09 -8.87
C ASP A 53 -7.61 -1.70 -7.87
N LEU A 54 -6.41 -2.25 -8.07
CA LEU A 54 -5.28 -2.08 -7.14
C LEU A 54 -3.99 -1.86 -7.93
N ALA A 55 -3.05 -1.14 -7.32
CA ALA A 55 -1.69 -1.01 -7.85
C ALA A 55 -0.69 -1.22 -6.71
N ILE A 56 0.35 -2.00 -6.99
CA ILE A 56 1.47 -2.21 -6.06
C ILE A 56 2.68 -1.54 -6.71
N LEU A 57 3.20 -0.48 -6.07
CA LEU A 57 4.18 0.41 -6.67
C LEU A 57 5.46 0.44 -5.85
N ASP A 58 6.58 0.09 -6.49
CA ASP A 58 7.90 0.32 -5.90
C ASP A 58 8.17 1.82 -5.85
N ILE A 59 8.79 2.30 -4.77
CA ILE A 59 9.08 3.72 -4.62
C ILE A 59 10.24 4.15 -5.52
N MET A 60 11.34 3.40 -5.50
CA MET A 60 12.55 3.73 -6.27
C MET A 60 12.64 2.89 -7.54
N GLY A 61 13.36 3.42 -8.52
CA GLY A 61 13.60 2.70 -9.78
C GLY A 61 12.51 2.91 -10.83
N VAL A 62 11.27 3.15 -10.40
CA VAL A 62 10.12 3.33 -11.30
C VAL A 62 9.37 4.63 -11.04
N ASN A 63 9.91 5.52 -10.21
CA ASN A 63 9.26 6.76 -9.81
C ASN A 63 7.85 6.52 -9.23
N GLY A 64 7.82 5.72 -8.16
CA GLY A 64 6.57 5.24 -7.56
C GLY A 64 5.62 6.34 -7.11
N TYR A 65 6.12 7.47 -6.62
CA TYR A 65 5.24 8.57 -6.18
C TYR A 65 4.53 9.26 -7.34
N ALA A 66 5.20 9.38 -8.49
CA ALA A 66 4.54 9.91 -9.69
C ALA A 66 3.43 8.95 -10.16
N LEU A 67 3.67 7.65 -10.07
CA LEU A 67 2.66 6.63 -10.40
C LEU A 67 1.51 6.66 -9.39
N LEU A 68 1.81 6.87 -8.11
CA LEU A 68 0.79 7.00 -7.07
C LEU A 68 -0.17 8.15 -7.39
N LYS A 69 0.36 9.28 -7.84
CA LYS A 69 -0.46 10.43 -8.23
C LYS A 69 -1.41 10.06 -9.36
N ILE A 70 -0.90 9.39 -10.40
CA ILE A 70 -1.74 8.94 -11.53
C ILE A 70 -2.83 7.98 -11.04
N ALA A 71 -2.46 7.01 -10.21
CA ALA A 71 -3.40 6.04 -9.68
C ALA A 71 -4.52 6.72 -8.89
N ARG A 72 -4.18 7.71 -8.07
CA ARG A 72 -5.17 8.47 -7.29
C ARG A 72 -6.13 9.24 -8.18
N GLU A 73 -5.63 9.87 -9.22
CA GLU A 73 -6.46 10.61 -10.17
C GLU A 73 -7.47 9.70 -10.85
N LYS A 74 -7.15 8.41 -10.96
CA LYS A 74 -8.02 7.40 -11.58
C LYS A 74 -8.80 6.57 -10.55
N ASN A 75 -8.75 6.95 -9.29
CA ASN A 75 -9.41 6.23 -8.18
C ASN A 75 -8.96 4.78 -8.02
N ILE A 76 -7.70 4.52 -8.32
CA ILE A 76 -7.08 3.20 -8.13
C ILE A 76 -6.46 3.18 -6.73
N THR A 77 -6.77 2.14 -5.97
CA THR A 77 -6.19 1.94 -4.64
C THR A 77 -4.75 1.47 -4.79
N ALA A 78 -3.79 2.26 -4.33
CA ALA A 78 -2.38 1.98 -4.51
C ALA A 78 -1.67 1.75 -3.18
N VAL A 79 -0.77 0.76 -3.16
CA VAL A 79 0.12 0.50 -2.02
C VAL A 79 1.55 0.69 -2.45
N MET A 80 2.39 1.23 -1.55
CA MET A 80 3.81 1.39 -1.80
C MET A 80 4.55 0.17 -1.27
N LEU A 81 5.47 -0.35 -2.06
CA LEU A 81 6.30 -1.49 -1.70
C LEU A 81 7.76 -1.05 -1.83
N THR A 82 8.58 -1.24 -0.80
CA THR A 82 9.93 -0.70 -0.83
C THR A 82 10.94 -1.52 -0.04
N ALA A 83 12.18 -1.54 -0.53
CA ALA A 83 13.35 -2.02 0.20
C ALA A 83 14.31 -0.87 0.48
N HIS A 84 14.71 -0.16 -0.58
CA HIS A 84 15.76 0.86 -0.51
C HIS A 84 15.29 2.19 0.08
N ALA A 85 14.00 2.51 -0.07
CA ALA A 85 13.43 3.74 0.45
C ALA A 85 12.65 3.53 1.76
N PHE A 86 12.98 2.48 2.51
CA PHE A 86 12.28 2.17 3.76
C PHE A 86 12.77 3.08 4.87
N LYS A 87 12.13 4.24 5.02
CA LYS A 87 12.47 5.31 5.96
C LYS A 87 11.21 5.95 6.52
N PRO A 88 11.29 6.57 7.74
CA PRO A 88 10.14 7.29 8.30
C PRO A 88 9.56 8.36 7.38
N ASP A 89 10.43 9.10 6.67
CA ASP A 89 9.99 10.15 5.73
C ASP A 89 9.20 9.57 4.57
N SER A 90 9.61 8.41 4.05
CA SER A 90 8.90 7.73 2.95
C SER A 90 7.54 7.22 3.41
N LEU A 91 7.45 6.71 4.63
CA LEU A 91 6.18 6.29 5.22
C LEU A 91 5.23 7.49 5.33
N ALA A 92 5.72 8.60 5.90
CA ALA A 92 4.93 9.82 6.05
C ALA A 92 4.46 10.35 4.69
N ARG A 93 5.36 10.39 3.70
CA ARG A 93 5.05 10.84 2.35
C ARG A 93 3.99 9.94 1.69
N SER A 94 4.14 8.63 1.82
CA SER A 94 3.17 7.68 1.25
C SER A 94 1.77 7.91 1.82
N PHE A 95 1.67 8.11 3.13
CA PHE A 95 0.40 8.42 3.77
C PHE A 95 -0.17 9.75 3.27
N LYS A 96 0.64 10.81 3.26
CA LYS A 96 0.21 12.16 2.86
C LYS A 96 -0.23 12.22 1.40
N GLU A 97 0.44 11.47 0.53
CA GLU A 97 0.12 11.45 -0.90
C GLU A 97 -0.97 10.44 -1.26
N GLY A 98 -1.54 9.78 -0.24
CA GLY A 98 -2.76 8.99 -0.41
C GLY A 98 -2.57 7.53 -0.77
N ALA A 99 -1.40 6.95 -0.51
CA ALA A 99 -1.24 5.52 -0.61
C ALA A 99 -2.11 4.84 0.45
N ALA A 100 -2.62 3.66 0.14
CA ALA A 100 -3.46 2.88 1.05
C ALA A 100 -2.63 2.11 2.07
N SER A 101 -1.34 1.89 1.80
CA SER A 101 -0.44 1.16 2.68
C SER A 101 1.01 1.38 2.27
N TYR A 102 1.93 0.96 3.13
CA TYR A 102 3.36 1.08 2.91
C TYR A 102 4.00 -0.21 3.44
N ILE A 103 4.50 -1.04 2.51
CA ILE A 103 4.91 -2.40 2.82
C ILE A 103 6.39 -2.58 2.53
N PRO A 104 7.19 -2.99 3.52
CA PRO A 104 8.59 -3.33 3.25
C PRO A 104 8.66 -4.63 2.43
N LYS A 105 9.60 -4.72 1.49
CA LYS A 105 9.74 -5.90 0.63
C LYS A 105 9.97 -7.19 1.43
N GLU A 106 10.55 -7.10 2.60
CA GLU A 106 10.74 -8.29 3.44
C GLU A 106 9.40 -8.87 3.96
N LYS A 107 8.33 -8.08 3.90
CA LYS A 107 6.97 -8.52 4.25
C LYS A 107 6.12 -8.89 3.03
N MET A 108 6.74 -8.93 1.86
CA MET A 108 6.06 -9.20 0.59
C MET A 108 5.29 -10.53 0.60
N GLY A 109 5.77 -11.52 1.36
CA GLY A 109 5.08 -12.80 1.51
C GLY A 109 3.68 -12.67 2.11
N GLU A 110 3.37 -11.57 2.78
CA GLU A 110 2.07 -11.31 3.39
C GLU A 110 1.20 -10.37 2.53
N ILE A 111 1.56 -10.17 1.25
CA ILE A 111 0.86 -9.22 0.39
C ILE A 111 -0.64 -9.50 0.28
N GLU A 112 -1.02 -10.76 0.18
CA GLU A 112 -2.43 -11.14 0.10
C GLU A 112 -3.20 -10.62 1.32
N GLU A 113 -2.67 -10.82 2.52
CA GLU A 113 -3.29 -10.36 3.76
C GLU A 113 -3.39 -8.85 3.85
N PHE A 114 -2.33 -8.14 3.39
CA PHE A 114 -2.35 -6.67 3.36
C PHE A 114 -3.45 -6.17 2.43
N LEU A 115 -3.57 -6.74 1.24
CA LEU A 115 -4.57 -6.30 0.26
C LEU A 115 -5.99 -6.61 0.72
N ILE A 116 -6.21 -7.78 1.30
CA ILE A 116 -7.52 -8.15 1.87
C ILE A 116 -7.90 -7.16 2.97
N GLY A 117 -6.97 -6.84 3.87
CA GLY A 117 -7.20 -5.88 4.93
C GLY A 117 -7.61 -4.51 4.41
N ILE A 118 -6.94 -4.04 3.35
CA ILE A 118 -7.26 -2.77 2.70
C ILE A 118 -8.68 -2.79 2.14
N LEU A 119 -9.05 -3.83 1.40
CA LEU A 119 -10.37 -3.93 0.78
C LEU A 119 -11.47 -4.03 1.83
N LYS A 120 -11.24 -4.78 2.91
CA LYS A 120 -12.19 -4.87 4.02
C LYS A 120 -12.37 -3.51 4.70
N ALA A 121 -11.27 -2.81 4.97
CA ALA A 121 -11.34 -1.48 5.59
C ALA A 121 -12.15 -0.51 4.72
N LYS A 122 -11.92 -0.52 3.41
CA LYS A 122 -12.69 0.33 2.48
C LYS A 122 -14.18 0.00 2.51
N THR A 123 -14.52 -1.27 2.50
CA THR A 123 -15.91 -1.73 2.56
C THR A 123 -16.58 -1.29 3.87
N GLU A 124 -15.84 -1.31 4.97
CA GLU A 124 -16.35 -0.95 6.30
C GLU A 124 -16.28 0.54 6.61
N GLY A 125 -15.75 1.35 5.69
CA GLY A 125 -15.60 2.80 5.89
C GLY A 125 -14.47 3.17 6.83
N LYS A 126 -13.55 2.26 7.12
CA LYS A 126 -12.40 2.49 7.98
C LYS A 126 -11.20 2.96 7.16
N SER A 127 -10.20 3.52 7.85
CA SER A 127 -8.93 3.85 7.22
C SER A 127 -8.23 2.57 6.75
N THR A 128 -7.65 2.58 5.54
CA THR A 128 -6.85 1.47 5.04
C THR A 128 -5.59 1.27 5.88
N TRP A 129 -5.19 2.28 6.66
CA TRP A 129 -4.04 2.22 7.55
C TRP A 129 -4.35 1.56 8.89
N ASP A 130 -5.62 1.32 9.22
CA ASP A 130 -6.00 0.59 10.43
C ASP A 130 -5.46 -0.86 10.39
N PRO A 131 -5.72 -1.65 9.33
CA PRO A 131 -5.12 -2.99 9.26
C PRO A 131 -3.59 -2.95 9.15
N TRP A 132 -3.03 -1.91 8.50
CA TRP A 132 -1.58 -1.74 8.43
C TRP A 132 -0.98 -1.57 9.82
N GLU A 133 -1.57 -0.71 10.65
CA GLU A 133 -1.08 -0.45 12.01
C GLU A 133 -1.08 -1.73 12.86
N LYS A 134 -2.07 -2.59 12.66
CA LYS A 134 -2.17 -3.87 13.36
C LYS A 134 -1.09 -4.86 12.93
N LYS A 135 -0.74 -4.88 11.64
CA LYS A 135 0.28 -5.79 11.11
C LYS A 135 1.70 -5.27 11.31
N MET A 136 1.88 -3.96 11.49
CA MET A 136 3.18 -3.29 11.59
C MET A 136 3.32 -2.63 12.95
N PRO A 137 3.66 -3.38 14.00
CA PRO A 137 3.77 -2.82 15.35
C PRO A 137 4.96 -1.89 15.49
N SER A 138 4.88 -0.96 16.45
CA SER A 138 5.96 -0.01 16.73
C SER A 138 7.31 -0.69 16.96
N SER A 139 7.32 -1.86 17.57
CA SER A 139 8.56 -2.61 17.81
C SER A 139 9.30 -2.97 16.53
N TYR A 140 8.57 -3.21 15.43
CA TYR A 140 9.18 -3.47 14.13
C TYR A 140 9.99 -2.25 13.66
N PHE A 141 9.40 -1.06 13.74
CA PHE A 141 10.05 0.18 13.31
C PHE A 141 11.20 0.59 14.23
N GLU A 142 11.06 0.35 15.52
CA GLU A 142 12.13 0.61 16.48
C GLU A 142 13.38 -0.19 16.16
N ARG A 143 13.22 -1.45 15.74
CA ARG A 143 14.36 -2.28 15.35
C ARG A 143 15.01 -1.81 14.05
N LYS A 144 14.21 -1.25 13.13
CA LYS A 144 14.70 -0.80 11.82
C LYS A 144 15.24 0.64 11.85
N TRP A 145 14.60 1.51 12.61
CA TRP A 145 14.84 2.97 12.57
C TRP A 145 15.32 3.55 13.91
N GLY A 146 15.39 2.74 14.96
CA GLY A 146 15.76 3.20 16.30
C GLY A 146 14.56 3.66 17.12
N ALA A 147 14.72 3.73 18.45
CA ALA A 147 13.63 4.01 19.37
C ALA A 147 13.00 5.40 19.19
N ALA A 148 13.78 6.36 18.67
CA ALA A 148 13.33 7.74 18.51
C ALA A 148 12.80 8.07 17.11
N TRP A 149 12.40 7.08 16.35
CA TRP A 149 12.04 7.27 14.94
C TRP A 149 10.85 8.23 14.71
N GLN A 150 9.96 8.36 15.70
CA GLN A 150 8.82 9.29 15.61
C GLN A 150 9.16 10.71 16.08
N ASP A 151 10.32 10.91 16.67
CA ASP A 151 10.66 12.21 17.28
C ASP A 151 10.94 13.31 16.27
N THR A 152 11.29 12.95 15.02
CA THR A 152 11.58 13.93 13.98
C THR A 152 10.33 14.64 13.45
N ASP A 153 9.14 14.05 13.63
CA ASP A 153 7.89 14.65 13.18
C ASP A 153 6.74 14.18 14.09
N LYS A 154 6.79 14.57 15.34
CA LYS A 154 5.79 14.17 16.35
C LYS A 154 4.37 14.57 15.98
N GLU A 155 4.21 15.76 15.39
CA GLU A 155 2.89 16.25 14.98
C GLU A 155 2.27 15.39 13.91
N PHE A 156 3.07 14.98 12.92
CA PHE A 156 2.59 14.08 11.88
C PHE A 156 2.12 12.75 12.47
N TRP A 157 2.93 12.12 13.30
CA TRP A 157 2.60 10.81 13.87
C TRP A 157 1.36 10.86 14.74
N LYS A 158 1.18 11.96 15.46
CA LYS A 158 -0.02 12.19 16.25
C LYS A 158 -1.25 12.30 15.34
N SER A 159 -1.18 13.12 14.30
CA SER A 159 -2.26 13.28 13.31
C SER A 159 -2.58 11.97 12.60
N PHE A 160 -1.56 11.20 12.27
CA PHE A 160 -1.70 9.91 11.61
C PHE A 160 -2.56 8.96 12.46
N LYS A 161 -2.20 8.81 13.73
CA LYS A 161 -2.94 7.96 14.67
C LYS A 161 -4.36 8.46 14.90
N GLU A 162 -4.52 9.77 15.04
CA GLU A 162 -5.84 10.38 15.24
C GLU A 162 -6.75 10.18 14.02
N SER A 163 -6.21 10.26 12.80
CA SER A 163 -7.00 10.06 11.58
C SER A 163 -7.56 8.64 11.49
N ILE A 164 -6.76 7.64 11.87
CA ILE A 164 -7.20 6.25 11.89
C ILE A 164 -8.34 6.06 12.89
N ARG A 165 -8.17 6.60 14.10
CA ARG A 165 -9.18 6.50 15.17
C ARG A 165 -10.47 7.23 14.81
N ALA A 166 -10.37 8.43 14.24
CA ALA A 166 -11.53 9.23 13.85
C ALA A 166 -12.36 8.51 12.78
N LYS A 167 -11.71 7.94 11.77
CA LYS A 167 -12.41 7.21 10.71
C LYS A 167 -13.04 5.93 11.24
N LYS A 168 -12.39 5.26 12.20
CA LYS A 168 -12.93 4.06 12.85
C LYS A 168 -14.19 4.40 13.67
N ALA A 169 -14.15 5.51 14.41
CA ALA A 169 -15.29 5.97 15.19
C ALA A 169 -16.46 6.33 14.28
N GLN A 170 -16.21 7.00 13.15
CA GLN A 170 -17.24 7.34 12.17
C GLN A 170 -17.87 6.09 11.56
N ALA A 171 -17.07 5.07 11.24
CA ALA A 171 -17.56 3.81 10.71
C ALA A 171 -18.51 3.11 11.68
N LYS A 172 -18.24 3.17 12.99
CA LYS A 172 -19.11 2.61 14.02
C LYS A 172 -20.46 3.33 14.10
N LYS A 173 -20.46 4.66 13.90
CA LYS A 173 -21.70 5.46 13.91
C LYS A 173 -22.57 5.15 12.70
N ASP A 174 -21.96 4.81 11.58
CA ASP A 174 -22.68 4.54 10.32
C ASP A 174 -23.27 3.14 10.27
N GLN A 175 -22.97 2.29 11.27
CA GLN A 175 -23.55 0.94 11.40
C GLN A 175 -24.85 0.93 12.25
#